data_bc91969261c1407d601c86bf0fdecbb4
#
_entry.id   bc91969261c1407d601c86bf0fdecbb4
#
_cell.length_a   1.000
_cell.length_b   1.000
_cell.length_c   1.000
_cell.angle_alpha   90.00
_cell.angle_beta   90.00
_cell.angle_gamma   90.00
#
_symmetry.space_group_name_H-M   'P 1'
#
loop_
_entity.id
_entity.type
_entity.pdbx_description
1 polymer ?
#
loop_
_entity_poly.entity_id
_entity_poly.type
_entity_poly.pdbx_seq_one_letter_code
_entity_poly.pdbx_strand_id
1 'polypeptide(L)'
;MAGLQIGAIVWGVKDVESAVAFWSAALDYGVRYHAPDDFAILKPKSGSGVQLSISKVTSEKAKRHHLDLFAEDQHAEVERLLALGATRKDWNYPPDADYVVLQDPDGNPFCVVQA
;
A
#
# COMPACT_ATOMS: atom_id res chain seq x y z
N MET A 1 4.69 -0.29 22.45
CA MET A 1 5.53 -0.73 21.31
C MET A 1 4.62 -1.04 20.13
N ALA A 2 4.94 -0.50 18.96
CA ALA A 2 4.11 -0.72 17.79
C ALA A 2 4.50 -2.01 17.07
N GLY A 3 3.49 -2.83 16.73
CA GLY A 3 3.66 -4.01 15.89
C GLY A 3 3.40 -3.71 14.42
N LEU A 4 3.63 -2.46 14.00
CA LEU A 4 3.42 -2.01 12.63
C LEU A 4 4.70 -1.50 12.02
N GLN A 5 4.85 -1.73 10.72
CA GLN A 5 5.90 -1.11 9.94
C GLN A 5 5.34 -0.72 8.57
N ILE A 6 5.94 0.29 7.97
CA ILE A 6 5.56 0.68 6.62
C ILE A 6 6.03 -0.44 5.69
N GLY A 7 5.06 -1.14 5.09
CA GLY A 7 5.35 -2.25 4.20
C GLY A 7 5.50 -1.81 2.75
N ALA A 8 4.64 -0.88 2.33
CA ALA A 8 4.65 -0.40 0.96
C ALA A 8 4.08 1.01 0.88
N ILE A 9 4.64 1.78 -0.03
CA ILE A 9 4.01 3.01 -0.52
C ILE A 9 3.26 2.61 -1.78
N VAL A 10 1.97 2.93 -1.84
CA VAL A 10 1.15 2.62 -3.02
C VAL A 10 1.03 3.88 -3.87
N TRP A 11 1.45 3.77 -5.11
CA TRP A 11 1.58 4.88 -6.04
C TRP A 11 0.64 4.68 -7.22
N GLY A 12 -0.39 5.50 -7.32
CA GLY A 12 -1.38 5.41 -8.38
C GLY A 12 -0.92 6.11 -9.64
N VAL A 13 -0.99 5.42 -10.78
CA VAL A 13 -0.50 5.93 -12.06
C VAL A 13 -1.49 5.59 -13.17
N LYS A 14 -1.41 6.31 -14.27
CA LYS A 14 -2.23 6.00 -15.44
C LYS A 14 -1.57 4.99 -16.36
N ASP A 15 -0.25 4.98 -16.43
CA ASP A 15 0.53 4.09 -17.28
C ASP A 15 1.51 3.30 -16.42
N VAL A 16 1.15 2.06 -16.12
CA VAL A 16 1.95 1.19 -15.24
C VAL A 16 3.31 0.89 -15.85
N GLU A 17 3.35 0.61 -17.16
CA GLU A 17 4.64 0.27 -17.82
C GLU A 17 5.63 1.41 -17.76
N SER A 18 5.20 2.63 -18.06
CA SER A 18 6.05 3.83 -17.96
C SER A 18 6.53 4.05 -16.53
N ALA A 19 5.65 3.87 -15.55
CA ALA A 19 5.99 4.06 -14.14
C ALA A 19 6.98 3.02 -13.66
N VAL A 20 6.83 1.77 -14.07
CA VAL A 20 7.77 0.69 -13.74
C VAL A 20 9.16 1.01 -14.30
N ALA A 21 9.23 1.40 -15.56
CA ALA A 21 10.49 1.75 -16.19
C ALA A 21 11.18 2.92 -15.47
N PHE A 22 10.42 3.95 -15.16
CA PHE A 22 10.97 5.13 -14.49
C PHE A 22 11.44 4.82 -13.07
N TRP A 23 10.56 4.24 -12.25
CA TRP A 23 10.88 4.05 -10.83
C TRP A 23 11.92 2.96 -10.59
N SER A 24 11.92 1.89 -11.39
CA SER A 24 12.94 0.85 -11.24
C SER A 24 14.34 1.41 -11.55
N ALA A 25 14.44 2.27 -12.55
CA ALA A 25 15.71 2.92 -12.88
C ALA A 25 16.09 3.99 -11.84
N ALA A 26 15.12 4.83 -11.46
CA ALA A 26 15.38 5.94 -10.54
C ALA A 26 15.82 5.47 -9.16
N LEU A 27 15.23 4.39 -8.66
CA LEU A 27 15.50 3.88 -7.31
C LEU A 27 16.46 2.70 -7.29
N ASP A 28 16.85 2.18 -8.44
CA ASP A 28 17.57 0.92 -8.57
C ASP A 28 16.81 -0.23 -7.90
N TYR A 29 15.51 -0.27 -8.16
CA TYR A 29 14.60 -1.31 -7.68
C TYR A 29 14.41 -2.38 -8.74
N GLY A 30 14.21 -3.61 -8.29
CA GLY A 30 13.83 -4.71 -9.18
C GLY A 30 12.33 -4.95 -9.14
N VAL A 31 11.81 -5.47 -10.25
CA VAL A 31 10.40 -5.86 -10.34
C VAL A 31 10.22 -7.18 -9.62
N ARG A 32 9.43 -7.19 -8.55
CA ARG A 32 9.13 -8.40 -7.82
C ARG A 32 7.91 -9.11 -8.37
N TYR A 33 6.93 -8.34 -8.83
CA TYR A 33 5.69 -8.85 -9.40
C TYR A 33 5.18 -7.84 -10.39
N HIS A 34 4.59 -8.33 -11.47
CA HIS A 34 4.10 -7.45 -12.53
C HIS A 34 2.86 -8.07 -13.18
N ALA A 35 1.72 -7.40 -13.01
CA ALA A 35 0.51 -7.68 -13.77
C ALA A 35 0.39 -6.56 -14.82
N PRO A 36 0.66 -6.85 -16.10
CA PRO A 36 0.68 -5.79 -17.13
C PRO A 36 -0.61 -4.97 -17.14
N ASP A 37 -0.45 -3.65 -17.25
CA ASP A 37 -1.55 -2.68 -17.28
C ASP A 37 -2.43 -2.64 -16.02
N ASP A 38 -2.01 -3.28 -14.93
CA ASP A 38 -2.79 -3.33 -13.70
C ASP A 38 -1.96 -2.88 -12.50
N PHE A 39 -0.95 -3.64 -12.12
CA PHE A 39 -0.07 -3.21 -11.03
C PHE A 39 1.30 -3.88 -11.12
N ALA A 40 2.23 -3.35 -10.33
CA ALA A 40 3.56 -3.92 -10.19
C ALA A 40 4.07 -3.69 -8.78
N ILE A 41 4.94 -4.58 -8.31
CA ILE A 41 5.60 -4.46 -7.02
C ILE A 41 7.09 -4.32 -7.27
N LEU A 42 7.67 -3.23 -6.78
CA LEU A 42 9.10 -2.96 -6.90
C LEU A 42 9.75 -3.02 -5.53
N LYS A 43 10.92 -3.61 -5.47
CA LYS A 43 11.74 -3.70 -4.24
C LYS A 43 13.19 -3.40 -4.55
N PRO A 44 13.98 -2.96 -3.55
CA PRO A 44 15.41 -2.78 -3.76
C PRO A 44 16.04 -4.05 -4.32
N LYS A 45 16.96 -3.90 -5.27
CA LYS A 45 17.70 -5.04 -5.82
C LYS A 45 18.61 -5.68 -4.79
N SER A 46 19.09 -4.90 -3.82
CA SER A 46 19.94 -5.40 -2.75
C SER A 46 19.61 -4.67 -1.46
N GLY A 47 19.82 -5.35 -0.32
CA GLY A 47 19.54 -4.79 0.97
C GLY A 47 18.05 -4.72 1.29
N SER A 48 17.71 -3.95 2.31
CA SER A 48 16.35 -3.74 2.74
C SER A 48 15.89 -2.34 2.35
N GLY A 49 14.59 -2.18 2.19
CA GLY A 49 14.00 -0.90 1.86
C GLY A 49 12.50 -1.03 1.70
N VAL A 50 11.84 0.10 1.56
CA VAL A 50 10.39 0.15 1.45
C VAL A 50 9.96 -0.30 0.07
N GLN A 51 8.97 -1.19 0.02
CA GLN A 51 8.36 -1.62 -1.22
C GLN A 51 7.60 -0.46 -1.86
N LEU A 52 7.70 -0.33 -3.17
CA LEU A 52 6.86 0.59 -3.94
C LEU A 52 5.89 -0.24 -4.78
N SER A 53 4.60 -0.09 -4.50
CA SER A 53 3.54 -0.76 -5.27
C SER A 53 2.94 0.24 -6.24
N ILE A 54 2.94 -0.10 -7.51
CA ILE A 54 2.42 0.77 -8.57
C ILE A 54 1.09 0.19 -9.02
N SER A 55 0.03 0.98 -8.91
CA SER A 55 -1.33 0.57 -9.24
C SER A 55 -1.93 1.48 -10.29
N LYS A 56 -2.65 0.91 -11.24
CA LYS A 56 -3.33 1.69 -12.25
C LYS A 56 -4.54 2.39 -11.64
N VAL A 57 -4.70 3.67 -11.97
CA VAL A 57 -5.88 4.45 -11.62
C VAL A 57 -6.48 5.04 -12.90
N THR A 58 -7.79 5.22 -12.89
CA THR A 58 -8.50 5.73 -14.06
C THR A 58 -9.08 7.11 -13.84
N SER A 59 -9.14 7.59 -12.59
CA SER A 59 -9.74 8.87 -12.24
C SER A 59 -8.68 9.89 -11.82
N GLU A 60 -8.78 11.09 -12.34
CA GLU A 60 -7.94 12.22 -11.92
C GLU A 60 -8.27 12.68 -10.51
N LYS A 61 -9.50 12.43 -10.04
CA LYS A 61 -10.00 12.96 -8.77
C LYS A 61 -9.78 12.01 -7.60
N ALA A 62 -9.47 10.74 -7.87
CA ALA A 62 -9.26 9.77 -6.81
C ALA A 62 -7.98 10.07 -6.05
N LYS A 63 -7.97 9.83 -4.74
CA LYS A 63 -6.72 9.83 -3.98
C LYS A 63 -5.87 8.69 -4.53
N ARG A 64 -4.65 9.00 -4.93
CA ARG A 64 -3.84 8.11 -5.75
C ARG A 64 -2.73 7.42 -4.96
N HIS A 65 -2.46 7.90 -3.77
CA HIS A 65 -1.33 7.41 -2.99
C HIS A 65 -1.77 7.08 -1.57
N HIS A 66 -1.32 5.93 -1.06
CA HIS A 66 -1.61 5.56 0.33
C HIS A 66 -0.50 4.65 0.86
N LEU A 67 -0.53 4.39 2.16
CA LEU A 67 0.40 3.47 2.80
C LEU A 67 -0.25 2.12 3.01
N ASP A 68 0.54 1.06 2.86
CA ASP A 68 0.22 -0.26 3.39
C ASP A 68 1.09 -0.50 4.61
N LEU A 69 0.47 -0.76 5.75
CA LEU A 69 1.17 -1.10 6.98
C LEU A 69 1.06 -2.60 7.19
N PHE A 70 2.18 -3.25 7.41
CA PHE A 70 2.20 -4.70 7.63
C PHE A 70 2.18 -5.00 9.13
N ALA A 71 1.30 -5.90 9.53
CA ALA A 71 1.10 -6.30 10.92
C ALA A 71 1.14 -7.82 11.04
N GLU A 72 1.85 -8.32 12.04
CA GLU A 72 1.83 -9.75 12.35
C GLU A 72 0.49 -10.16 12.99
N ASP A 73 -0.10 -9.27 13.77
CA ASP A 73 -1.43 -9.46 14.35
C ASP A 73 -2.31 -8.30 13.90
N GLN A 74 -2.93 -8.45 12.75
CA GLN A 74 -3.74 -7.41 12.14
C GLN A 74 -4.87 -6.94 13.07
N HIS A 75 -5.57 -7.88 13.70
CA HIS A 75 -6.70 -7.53 14.55
C HIS A 75 -6.26 -6.66 15.74
N ALA A 76 -5.20 -7.05 16.43
CA ALA A 76 -4.69 -6.28 17.56
C ALA A 76 -4.24 -4.88 17.14
N GLU A 77 -3.56 -4.78 15.99
CA GLU A 77 -3.09 -3.48 15.51
C GLU A 77 -4.25 -2.59 15.06
N VAL A 78 -5.27 -3.14 14.43
CA VAL A 78 -6.46 -2.37 14.08
C VAL A 78 -7.13 -1.81 15.33
N GLU A 79 -7.31 -2.63 16.36
CA GLU A 79 -7.92 -2.17 17.61
C GLU A 79 -7.08 -1.07 18.28
N ARG A 80 -5.76 -1.21 18.26
CA ARG A 80 -4.85 -0.20 18.81
C ARG A 80 -4.97 1.12 18.05
N LEU A 81 -5.02 1.07 16.72
CA LEU A 81 -5.15 2.26 15.88
C LEU A 81 -6.48 2.96 16.08
N LEU A 82 -7.57 2.20 16.21
CA LEU A 82 -8.88 2.79 16.50
C LEU A 82 -8.86 3.52 17.83
N ALA A 83 -8.19 2.96 18.84
CA ALA A 83 -8.04 3.62 20.14
C ALA A 83 -7.21 4.90 20.03
N LEU A 84 -6.29 5.00 19.08
CA LEU A 84 -5.48 6.19 18.85
C LEU A 84 -6.20 7.27 18.03
N GLY A 85 -7.37 6.98 17.50
CA GLY A 85 -8.15 7.98 16.77
C GLY A 85 -8.41 7.68 15.30
N ALA A 86 -7.93 6.55 14.81
CA ALA A 86 -8.28 6.12 13.45
C ALA A 86 -9.75 5.69 13.39
N THR A 87 -10.32 5.69 12.20
CA THR A 87 -11.68 5.22 11.97
C THR A 87 -11.68 4.20 10.83
N ARG A 88 -12.68 3.33 10.82
CA ARG A 88 -12.84 2.40 9.71
C ARG A 88 -13.42 3.13 8.52
N LYS A 89 -12.88 2.83 7.34
CA LYS A 89 -13.46 3.30 6.09
C LYS A 89 -14.44 2.27 5.58
N ASP A 90 -15.58 2.73 5.08
CA ASP A 90 -16.55 1.86 4.42
C ASP A 90 -15.90 1.31 3.14
N TRP A 91 -15.86 -0.02 3.01
CA TRP A 91 -15.10 -0.67 1.94
C TRP A 91 -15.70 -2.02 1.59
N ASN A 92 -15.72 -2.34 0.32
CA ASN A 92 -16.18 -3.66 -0.16
C ASN A 92 -14.98 -4.60 -0.25
N TYR A 93 -14.89 -5.54 0.69
CA TYR A 93 -13.76 -6.47 0.73
C TYR A 93 -14.03 -7.70 -0.13
N PRO A 94 -13.04 -8.14 -0.94
CA PRO A 94 -13.14 -9.45 -1.57
C PRO A 94 -13.08 -10.55 -0.49
N PRO A 95 -13.56 -11.77 -0.79
CA PRO A 95 -13.63 -12.83 0.23
C PRO A 95 -12.29 -13.22 0.85
N ASP A 96 -11.19 -13.04 0.11
CA ASP A 96 -9.83 -13.41 0.55
C ASP A 96 -8.99 -12.20 0.96
N ALA A 97 -9.63 -11.07 1.28
CA ALA A 97 -8.90 -9.86 1.63
C ALA A 97 -8.04 -10.07 2.87
N ASP A 98 -6.76 -9.75 2.76
CA ASP A 98 -5.80 -9.78 3.85
C ASP A 98 -5.56 -8.40 4.46
N TYR A 99 -6.38 -7.42 4.12
CA TYR A 99 -6.19 -6.04 4.53
C TYR A 99 -7.47 -5.44 5.10
N VAL A 100 -7.30 -4.45 5.96
CA VAL A 100 -8.38 -3.63 6.52
C VAL A 100 -8.09 -2.18 6.15
N VAL A 101 -9.08 -1.47 5.62
CA VAL A 101 -8.94 -0.06 5.24
C VAL A 101 -9.39 0.82 6.39
N LEU A 102 -8.49 1.66 6.87
CA LEU A 102 -8.75 2.64 7.92
C LEU A 102 -8.51 4.04 7.37
N GLN A 103 -8.92 5.03 8.13
CA GLN A 103 -8.59 6.44 7.88
C GLN A 103 -7.91 7.00 9.12
N ASP A 104 -6.90 7.84 8.92
CA ASP A 104 -6.29 8.57 10.03
C ASP A 104 -7.26 9.66 10.53
N PRO A 105 -6.94 10.38 11.62
CA PRO A 105 -7.85 11.42 12.14
C PRO A 105 -8.17 12.52 11.15
N ASP A 106 -7.34 12.69 10.13
CA ASP A 106 -7.53 13.73 9.10
C ASP A 106 -8.24 13.18 7.85
N GLY A 107 -8.67 11.90 7.87
CA GLY A 107 -9.42 11.28 6.80
C GLY A 107 -8.58 10.67 5.69
N ASN A 108 -7.28 10.53 5.87
CA ASN A 108 -6.41 9.92 4.87
C ASN A 108 -6.50 8.39 4.95
N PRO A 109 -6.84 7.71 3.86
CA PRO A 109 -6.97 6.25 3.89
C PRO A 109 -5.61 5.55 3.91
N PHE A 110 -5.55 4.42 4.59
CA PHE A 110 -4.41 3.51 4.58
C PHE A 110 -4.89 2.10 4.86
N CYS A 111 -4.05 1.13 4.58
CA CYS A 111 -4.39 -0.28 4.77
C CYS A 111 -3.53 -0.90 5.86
N VAL A 112 -4.13 -1.79 6.66
CA VAL A 112 -3.41 -2.67 7.58
C VAL A 112 -3.48 -4.06 6.98
N VAL A 113 -2.35 -4.59 6.58
CA VAL A 113 -2.23 -5.87 5.86
C VAL A 113 -1.72 -6.92 6.83
N GLN A 114 -2.37 -8.08 6.84
CA GLN A 114 -1.89 -9.23 7.63
C GLN A 114 -0.64 -9.78 6.97
N ALA A 115 0.45 -9.70 7.69
CA ALA A 115 1.72 -10.23 7.20
C ALA A 115 1.76 -11.75 7.27
#